data_352420e260dbc48f1eea664bfaf775f7
#
_entry.id   352420e260dbc48f1eea664bfaf775f7
#
_cell.length_a   1.000
_cell.length_b   1.000
_cell.length_c   1.000
_cell.angle_alpha   90.00
_cell.angle_beta   90.00
_cell.angle_gamma   90.00
#
_symmetry.space_group_name_H-M   'P 1'
#
loop_
_entity.id
_entity.type
_entity.pdbx_description
1 polymer ?
#
loop_
_entity_poly.entity_id
_entity_poly.type
_entity_poly.pdbx_seq_one_letter_code
_entity_poly.pdbx_strand_id
1 'polypeptide(L)'
;MAAPNATDPVWRGRGRLSTIRFRLAVGLLVPFAVLMGISAIEGFWPGGAASRLPATLILIAAAIVLPAFMAAMARTILQNAEAIDAERDELVELYNRARLDALLDGLTGLGNHRAFQDELARQLEGASRDGTPLALLLVDVDDLRKVNDANGHAAGDDLLVAVGRIAARIVRRTDRAYRVGGDEFAVLLPNSDIETGLSVARRILSSALEGGDPTRPIEPFSLSIGVTALPSPTTEARRLYRDADAALYWCKRHGRTAVVPYDAQIHGDADDQRSVAELTAGIESILATRAVRPVYQPIFSMTTGDPIGYEGLVRPAEGASFSNAGLMFTAAEAADRIVELDLLCLESVIAGIGPLEPGVYVSVNLSPRTLESSMFHSGELKAMFRKHEIPLDQVVLELTEREDVQDLDQLRRNLDACRRAGMRIAADDVGAGNAGLRLLSEVQFDIVKIDVSLVQGGMLHDPSHGVLRAIQELAAGWHASVVAEGVETAEQLAVVRALGMTAGQGYLLGRPSPVRAADPLDLDALSGPLPLLIGAGLDVQVVLAEASSTTRLSV
;
A
#
# COMPACT_ATOMS: atom_id res chain seq x y z
N MET A 1 -2.81 -32.25 -22.17
CA MET A 1 -4.11 -31.62 -21.87
C MET A 1 -4.52 -32.10 -20.48
N ALA A 2 -4.22 -31.33 -19.46
CA ALA A 2 -4.64 -31.61 -18.09
C ALA A 2 -6.04 -31.00 -17.86
N ALA A 3 -6.92 -31.71 -17.19
CA ALA A 3 -8.25 -31.25 -16.85
C ALA A 3 -8.16 -29.98 -15.96
N PRO A 4 -9.01 -28.97 -16.16
CA PRO A 4 -8.97 -27.75 -15.37
C PRO A 4 -9.35 -28.02 -13.92
N ASN A 5 -8.55 -27.48 -12.99
CA ASN A 5 -8.69 -27.64 -11.56
C ASN A 5 -10.00 -27.02 -11.05
N ALA A 6 -10.77 -27.75 -10.25
CA ALA A 6 -12.08 -27.34 -9.71
C ALA A 6 -12.05 -26.15 -8.72
N THR A 7 -10.89 -25.52 -8.54
CA THR A 7 -10.67 -24.35 -7.66
C THR A 7 -10.62 -23.01 -8.40
N ASP A 8 -10.82 -23.01 -9.73
CA ASP A 8 -10.79 -21.81 -10.54
C ASP A 8 -12.05 -20.95 -10.26
N PRO A 9 -11.91 -19.65 -9.86
CA PRO A 9 -13.04 -18.77 -9.53
C PRO A 9 -14.04 -18.58 -10.67
N VAL A 10 -13.60 -18.71 -11.92
CA VAL A 10 -14.47 -18.64 -13.11
C VAL A 10 -15.54 -19.76 -13.13
N TRP A 11 -15.26 -20.93 -12.55
CA TRP A 11 -16.21 -22.02 -12.46
C TRP A 11 -17.27 -21.82 -11.37
N ARG A 12 -16.97 -21.10 -10.30
CA ARG A 12 -17.93 -20.80 -9.22
C ARG A 12 -19.02 -19.80 -9.64
N GLY A 13 -18.70 -18.86 -10.52
CA GLY A 13 -19.67 -17.91 -11.06
C GLY A 13 -20.70 -18.55 -11.98
N ARG A 14 -20.29 -19.42 -12.90
CA ARG A 14 -21.20 -20.12 -13.82
C ARG A 14 -22.17 -21.06 -13.11
N GLY A 15 -21.74 -21.73 -12.05
CA GLY A 15 -22.61 -22.58 -11.23
C GLY A 15 -23.69 -21.78 -10.48
N ARG A 16 -23.38 -20.60 -9.99
CA ARG A 16 -24.34 -19.72 -9.30
C ARG A 16 -25.37 -19.11 -10.25
N LEU A 17 -24.96 -18.64 -11.43
CA LEU A 17 -25.88 -18.12 -12.45
C LEU A 17 -26.87 -19.19 -12.94
N SER A 18 -26.43 -20.43 -13.15
CA SER A 18 -27.31 -21.54 -13.51
C SER A 18 -28.32 -21.88 -12.40
N THR A 19 -27.89 -21.79 -11.13
CA THR A 19 -28.77 -22.01 -9.96
C THR A 19 -29.79 -20.89 -9.80
N ILE A 20 -29.41 -19.63 -10.07
CA ILE A 20 -30.33 -18.47 -10.05
C ILE A 20 -31.34 -18.59 -11.19
N ARG A 21 -30.90 -18.91 -12.42
CA ARG A 21 -31.80 -19.15 -13.58
C ARG A 21 -32.78 -20.27 -13.30
N PHE A 22 -32.34 -21.37 -12.68
CA PHE A 22 -33.21 -22.47 -12.29
C PHE A 22 -34.24 -22.07 -11.23
N ARG A 23 -33.82 -21.36 -10.18
CA ARG A 23 -34.74 -20.89 -9.11
C ARG A 23 -35.75 -19.87 -9.62
N LEU A 24 -35.36 -18.99 -10.56
CA LEU A 24 -36.28 -18.04 -11.19
C LEU A 24 -37.27 -18.76 -12.09
N ALA A 25 -36.84 -19.78 -12.85
CA ALA A 25 -37.73 -20.59 -13.66
C ALA A 25 -38.78 -21.36 -12.82
N VAL A 26 -38.34 -21.94 -11.69
CA VAL A 26 -39.26 -22.63 -10.76
C VAL A 26 -40.19 -21.63 -10.06
N GLY A 27 -39.72 -20.45 -9.69
CA GLY A 27 -40.52 -19.36 -9.11
C GLY A 27 -41.60 -18.82 -10.05
N LEU A 28 -41.38 -18.88 -11.37
CA LEU A 28 -42.35 -18.53 -12.41
C LEU A 28 -43.42 -19.62 -12.63
N LEU A 29 -43.02 -20.88 -12.63
CA LEU A 29 -43.90 -22.02 -12.91
C LEU A 29 -44.91 -22.32 -11.80
N VAL A 30 -44.50 -22.13 -10.52
CA VAL A 30 -45.37 -22.47 -9.39
C VAL A 30 -46.61 -21.57 -9.28
N PRO A 31 -46.51 -20.21 -9.35
CA PRO A 31 -47.68 -19.36 -9.34
C PRO A 31 -48.63 -19.61 -10.54
N PHE A 32 -48.06 -19.91 -11.73
CA PHE A 32 -48.84 -20.22 -12.91
C PHE A 32 -49.62 -21.54 -12.73
N ALA A 33 -49.00 -22.57 -12.21
CA ALA A 33 -49.66 -23.85 -11.93
C ALA A 33 -50.77 -23.72 -10.87
N VAL A 34 -50.54 -22.89 -9.83
CA VAL A 34 -51.56 -22.60 -8.80
C VAL A 34 -52.77 -21.85 -9.38
N LEU A 35 -52.52 -20.82 -10.20
CA LEU A 35 -53.59 -20.07 -10.88
C LEU A 35 -54.43 -20.95 -11.83
N MET A 36 -53.78 -21.83 -12.60
CA MET A 36 -54.44 -22.80 -13.44
C MET A 36 -55.25 -23.83 -12.63
N GLY A 37 -54.72 -24.28 -11.48
CA GLY A 37 -55.42 -25.19 -10.56
C GLY A 37 -56.67 -24.55 -9.95
N ILE A 38 -56.61 -23.30 -9.52
CA ILE A 38 -57.75 -22.54 -8.97
C ILE A 38 -58.81 -22.38 -10.07
N SER A 39 -58.44 -22.01 -11.28
CA SER A 39 -59.36 -21.88 -12.43
C SER A 39 -60.04 -23.21 -12.80
N ALA A 40 -59.34 -24.33 -12.69
CA ALA A 40 -59.92 -25.66 -12.93
C ALA A 40 -60.93 -26.05 -11.81
N ILE A 41 -60.65 -25.71 -10.56
CA ILE A 41 -61.56 -25.98 -9.43
C ILE A 41 -62.84 -25.13 -9.54
N GLU A 42 -62.76 -23.86 -9.95
CA GLU A 42 -63.91 -22.98 -10.16
C GLU A 42 -64.84 -23.46 -11.29
N GLY A 43 -64.28 -24.15 -12.27
CA GLY A 43 -65.06 -24.79 -13.36
C GLY A 43 -66.01 -25.89 -12.88
N PHE A 44 -65.80 -26.46 -11.71
CA PHE A 44 -66.62 -27.54 -11.10
C PHE A 44 -67.73 -27.07 -10.18
N TRP A 45 -67.88 -25.75 -9.90
CA TRP A 45 -68.86 -25.22 -8.95
C TRP A 45 -70.23 -24.96 -9.61
N PRO A 46 -71.36 -25.42 -9.04
CA PRO A 46 -72.69 -25.32 -9.66
C PRO A 46 -73.38 -23.95 -9.42
N GLY A 47 -72.86 -22.90 -10.03
CA GLY A 47 -73.46 -21.56 -9.97
C GLY A 47 -73.59 -20.93 -11.38
N GLY A 48 -74.66 -20.17 -11.64
CA GLY A 48 -75.06 -19.69 -12.98
C GLY A 48 -74.00 -18.91 -13.75
N ALA A 49 -73.95 -19.03 -15.05
CA ALA A 49 -72.91 -18.55 -15.95
C ALA A 49 -72.67 -17.01 -15.96
N ALA A 50 -73.68 -16.22 -15.58
CA ALA A 50 -73.57 -14.75 -15.63
C ALA A 50 -72.73 -14.10 -14.47
N SER A 51 -72.52 -14.78 -13.37
CA SER A 51 -71.70 -14.29 -12.24
C SER A 51 -70.22 -14.65 -12.33
N ARG A 52 -69.81 -15.47 -13.27
CA ARG A 52 -68.45 -16.01 -13.44
C ARG A 52 -67.54 -15.26 -14.40
N LEU A 53 -68.13 -14.50 -15.35
CA LEU A 53 -67.41 -13.78 -16.40
C LEU A 53 -66.36 -12.79 -15.83
N PRO A 54 -66.61 -11.96 -14.83
CA PRO A 54 -65.62 -11.02 -14.33
C PRO A 54 -64.47 -11.71 -13.56
N ALA A 55 -64.75 -12.79 -12.83
CA ALA A 55 -63.73 -13.51 -12.06
C ALA A 55 -62.77 -14.28 -12.99
N THR A 56 -63.31 -14.93 -14.06
CA THR A 56 -62.52 -15.61 -15.07
C THR A 56 -61.64 -14.65 -15.89
N LEU A 57 -62.14 -13.46 -16.23
CA LEU A 57 -61.35 -12.44 -16.93
C LEU A 57 -60.22 -11.90 -16.07
N ILE A 58 -60.45 -11.69 -14.77
CA ILE A 58 -59.41 -11.27 -13.82
C ILE A 58 -58.33 -12.36 -13.66
N LEU A 59 -58.71 -13.63 -13.57
CA LEU A 59 -57.78 -14.76 -13.52
C LEU A 59 -56.97 -14.93 -14.79
N ILE A 60 -57.56 -14.77 -15.97
CA ILE A 60 -56.85 -14.80 -17.25
C ILE A 60 -55.87 -13.62 -17.36
N ALA A 61 -56.31 -12.42 -16.99
CA ALA A 61 -55.44 -11.25 -16.98
C ALA A 61 -54.27 -11.42 -16.00
N ALA A 62 -54.53 -11.93 -14.79
CA ALA A 62 -53.46 -12.23 -13.81
C ALA A 62 -52.50 -13.32 -14.29
N ALA A 63 -53.01 -14.35 -14.97
CA ALA A 63 -52.20 -15.45 -15.53
C ALA A 63 -51.26 -14.99 -16.66
N ILE A 64 -51.57 -13.87 -17.32
CA ILE A 64 -50.72 -13.29 -18.39
C ILE A 64 -49.80 -12.20 -17.84
N VAL A 65 -50.35 -11.28 -17.03
CA VAL A 65 -49.63 -10.10 -16.55
C VAL A 65 -48.57 -10.48 -15.51
N LEU A 66 -48.89 -11.39 -14.58
CA LEU A 66 -47.96 -11.76 -13.50
C LEU A 66 -46.69 -12.47 -14.04
N PRO A 67 -46.78 -13.48 -14.94
CA PRO A 67 -45.59 -14.07 -15.55
C PRO A 67 -44.80 -13.09 -16.39
N ALA A 68 -45.46 -12.20 -17.14
CA ALA A 68 -44.77 -11.17 -17.92
C ALA A 68 -44.01 -10.18 -17.05
N PHE A 69 -44.60 -9.72 -15.95
CA PHE A 69 -43.95 -8.86 -14.95
C PHE A 69 -42.76 -9.56 -14.26
N MET A 70 -42.95 -10.81 -13.83
CA MET A 70 -41.90 -11.61 -13.23
C MET A 70 -40.76 -11.88 -14.21
N ALA A 71 -41.06 -12.13 -15.48
CA ALA A 71 -40.03 -12.30 -16.49
C ALA A 71 -39.25 -11.01 -16.77
N ALA A 72 -39.91 -9.85 -16.79
CA ALA A 72 -39.28 -8.56 -16.97
C ALA A 72 -38.35 -8.25 -15.75
N MET A 73 -38.85 -8.45 -14.53
CA MET A 73 -38.09 -8.26 -13.31
C MET A 73 -36.86 -9.20 -13.21
N ALA A 74 -37.08 -10.49 -13.58
CA ALA A 74 -35.97 -11.46 -13.63
C ALA A 74 -34.90 -11.08 -14.67
N ARG A 75 -35.32 -10.53 -15.82
CA ARG A 75 -34.42 -10.04 -16.87
C ARG A 75 -33.61 -8.85 -16.36
N THR A 76 -34.22 -7.89 -15.67
CA THR A 76 -33.54 -6.72 -15.10
C THR A 76 -32.51 -7.14 -14.02
N ILE A 77 -32.90 -8.06 -13.12
CA ILE A 77 -31.99 -8.58 -12.08
C ILE A 77 -30.80 -9.31 -12.73
N LEU A 78 -31.03 -10.11 -13.78
CA LEU A 78 -29.93 -10.80 -14.46
C LEU A 78 -29.01 -9.83 -15.21
N GLN A 79 -29.57 -8.82 -15.86
CA GLN A 79 -28.76 -7.79 -16.54
C GLN A 79 -27.93 -6.98 -15.55
N ASN A 80 -28.50 -6.59 -14.42
CA ASN A 80 -27.74 -5.89 -13.38
C ASN A 80 -26.64 -6.78 -12.76
N ALA A 81 -26.92 -8.07 -12.56
CA ALA A 81 -25.92 -9.01 -12.06
C ALA A 81 -24.76 -9.22 -13.05
N GLU A 82 -25.07 -9.30 -14.35
CA GLU A 82 -24.05 -9.41 -15.41
C GLU A 82 -23.23 -8.11 -15.53
N ALA A 83 -23.84 -6.94 -15.35
CA ALA A 83 -23.15 -5.66 -15.34
C ALA A 83 -22.19 -5.52 -14.13
N ILE A 84 -22.65 -5.91 -12.94
CA ILE A 84 -21.83 -5.90 -11.71
C ILE A 84 -20.64 -6.87 -11.83
N ASP A 85 -20.86 -8.07 -12.40
CA ASP A 85 -19.75 -9.02 -12.61
C ASP A 85 -18.74 -8.50 -13.64
N ALA A 86 -19.19 -7.83 -14.71
CA ALA A 86 -18.29 -7.22 -15.70
C ALA A 86 -17.48 -6.05 -15.11
N GLU A 87 -18.12 -5.18 -14.35
CA GLU A 87 -17.46 -4.05 -13.65
C GLU A 87 -16.44 -4.54 -12.63
N ARG A 88 -16.78 -5.61 -11.90
CA ARG A 88 -15.85 -6.25 -10.97
C ARG A 88 -14.63 -6.85 -11.68
N ASP A 89 -14.82 -7.51 -12.82
CA ASP A 89 -13.71 -8.11 -13.58
C ASP A 89 -12.81 -7.03 -14.18
N GLU A 90 -13.36 -5.90 -14.60
CA GLU A 90 -12.60 -4.73 -15.05
C GLU A 90 -11.80 -4.11 -13.90
N LEU A 91 -12.41 -3.95 -12.72
CA LEU A 91 -11.73 -3.46 -11.52
C LEU A 91 -10.57 -4.38 -11.09
N VAL A 92 -10.76 -5.69 -11.15
CA VAL A 92 -9.70 -6.67 -10.85
C VAL A 92 -8.56 -6.57 -11.87
N GLU A 93 -8.86 -6.36 -13.15
CA GLU A 93 -7.82 -6.20 -14.17
C GLU A 93 -7.06 -4.88 -14.01
N LEU A 94 -7.77 -3.77 -13.76
CA LEU A 94 -7.16 -2.47 -13.44
C LEU A 94 -6.29 -2.56 -12.18
N TYR A 95 -6.79 -3.19 -11.14
CA TYR A 95 -6.04 -3.42 -9.91
C TYR A 95 -4.75 -4.23 -10.15
N ASN A 96 -4.84 -5.33 -10.91
CA ASN A 96 -3.67 -6.14 -11.22
C ASN A 96 -2.62 -5.38 -12.05
N ARG A 97 -3.05 -4.51 -12.97
CA ARG A 97 -2.12 -3.64 -13.73
C ARG A 97 -1.45 -2.63 -12.81
N ALA A 98 -2.23 -1.89 -12.03
CA ALA A 98 -1.68 -0.92 -11.10
C ALA A 98 -0.74 -1.55 -10.07
N ARG A 99 -1.06 -2.77 -9.60
CA ARG A 99 -0.18 -3.56 -8.73
C ARG A 99 1.15 -3.90 -9.39
N LEU A 100 1.15 -4.25 -10.68
CA LEU A 100 2.40 -4.52 -11.42
C LEU A 100 3.23 -3.25 -11.57
N ASP A 101 2.60 -2.12 -11.85
CA ASP A 101 3.27 -0.83 -11.97
C ASP A 101 3.83 -0.34 -10.62
N ALA A 102 3.11 -0.58 -9.51
CA ALA A 102 3.58 -0.27 -8.15
C ALA A 102 4.79 -1.12 -7.69
N LEU A 103 5.15 -2.16 -8.42
CA LEU A 103 6.35 -2.97 -8.17
C LEU A 103 7.57 -2.53 -8.99
N LEU A 104 7.43 -1.49 -9.80
CA LEU A 104 8.53 -0.95 -10.60
C LEU A 104 9.09 0.34 -9.98
N ASP A 105 10.38 0.57 -10.19
CA ASP A 105 11.03 1.86 -9.92
C ASP A 105 10.77 2.81 -11.10
N GLY A 106 10.15 3.95 -10.83
CA GLY A 106 9.70 4.89 -11.85
C GLY A 106 10.82 5.51 -12.70
N LEU A 107 12.05 5.56 -12.19
CA LEU A 107 13.20 6.12 -12.92
C LEU A 107 13.85 5.07 -13.83
N THR A 108 14.11 3.88 -13.31
CA THR A 108 14.91 2.85 -13.98
C THR A 108 14.08 1.79 -14.70
N GLY A 109 12.79 1.65 -14.35
CA GLY A 109 11.90 0.60 -14.85
C GLY A 109 12.23 -0.80 -14.33
N LEU A 110 13.18 -0.95 -13.41
CA LEU A 110 13.45 -2.19 -12.69
C LEU A 110 12.39 -2.44 -11.62
N GLY A 111 12.39 -3.65 -11.02
CA GLY A 111 11.65 -3.85 -9.79
C GLY A 111 12.12 -2.89 -8.70
N ASN A 112 11.19 -2.38 -7.87
CA ASN A 112 11.54 -1.52 -6.75
C ASN A 112 11.93 -2.35 -5.51
N HIS A 113 12.25 -1.67 -4.39
CA HIS A 113 12.63 -2.31 -3.13
C HIS A 113 11.65 -3.38 -2.67
N ARG A 114 10.36 -3.11 -2.81
CA ARG A 114 9.31 -4.03 -2.42
C ARG A 114 9.28 -5.28 -3.31
N ALA A 115 9.32 -5.10 -4.63
CA ALA A 115 9.39 -6.23 -5.56
C ALA A 115 10.60 -7.12 -5.27
N PHE A 116 11.70 -6.52 -4.80
CA PHE A 116 12.89 -7.23 -4.35
C PHE A 116 12.62 -8.06 -3.10
N GLN A 117 12.01 -7.49 -2.06
CA GLN A 117 11.73 -8.20 -0.81
C GLN A 117 10.79 -9.39 -1.02
N ASP A 118 9.69 -9.19 -1.76
CA ASP A 118 8.73 -10.24 -2.09
C ASP A 118 9.37 -11.39 -2.89
N GLU A 119 10.23 -11.05 -3.86
CA GLU A 119 10.92 -12.04 -4.68
C GLU A 119 11.99 -12.78 -3.89
N LEU A 120 12.77 -12.07 -3.06
CA LEU A 120 13.80 -12.67 -2.21
C LEU A 120 13.19 -13.72 -1.26
N ALA A 121 12.10 -13.38 -0.57
CA ALA A 121 11.40 -14.30 0.32
C ALA A 121 10.93 -15.55 -0.44
N ARG A 122 10.30 -15.39 -1.59
CA ARG A 122 9.78 -16.47 -2.43
C ARG A 122 10.91 -17.38 -2.96
N GLN A 123 12.01 -16.79 -3.45
CA GLN A 123 13.14 -17.55 -3.98
C GLN A 123 13.88 -18.34 -2.88
N LEU A 124 13.95 -17.78 -1.69
CA LEU A 124 14.53 -18.45 -0.52
C LEU A 124 13.70 -19.67 -0.07
N GLU A 125 12.38 -19.54 0.00
CA GLU A 125 11.50 -20.67 0.28
C GLU A 125 11.66 -21.78 -0.76
N GLY A 126 11.73 -21.40 -2.04
CA GLY A 126 11.97 -22.35 -3.15
C GLY A 126 13.33 -23.02 -3.03
N ALA A 127 14.40 -22.25 -2.87
CA ALA A 127 15.77 -22.73 -2.76
C ALA A 127 15.96 -23.66 -1.54
N SER A 128 15.37 -23.30 -0.39
CA SER A 128 15.41 -24.12 0.83
C SER A 128 14.68 -25.45 0.67
N ARG A 129 13.51 -25.44 0.01
CA ARG A 129 12.71 -26.65 -0.21
C ARG A 129 13.35 -27.60 -1.22
N ASP A 130 13.88 -27.05 -2.31
CA ASP A 130 14.36 -27.82 -3.46
C ASP A 130 15.87 -28.08 -3.41
N GLY A 131 16.59 -27.51 -2.41
CA GLY A 131 18.05 -27.62 -2.26
C GLY A 131 18.82 -26.97 -3.40
N THR A 132 18.25 -25.94 -4.05
CA THR A 132 18.86 -25.26 -5.20
C THR A 132 19.66 -24.04 -4.75
N PRO A 133 20.77 -23.70 -5.43
CA PRO A 133 21.55 -22.52 -5.09
C PRO A 133 20.80 -21.24 -5.48
N LEU A 134 21.03 -20.17 -4.71
CA LEU A 134 20.50 -18.83 -4.97
C LEU A 134 21.61 -17.82 -4.68
N ALA A 135 21.98 -16.99 -5.67
CA ALA A 135 22.92 -15.90 -5.45
C ALA A 135 22.22 -14.55 -5.40
N LEU A 136 22.74 -13.66 -4.54
CA LEU A 136 22.34 -12.28 -4.38
C LEU A 136 23.54 -11.37 -4.58
N LEU A 137 23.36 -10.35 -5.40
CA LEU A 137 24.30 -9.24 -5.58
C LEU A 137 23.65 -7.98 -5.02
N LEU A 138 24.38 -7.22 -4.20
CA LEU A 138 24.06 -5.83 -3.87
C LEU A 138 25.07 -4.92 -4.57
N VAL A 139 24.55 -3.91 -5.26
CA VAL A 139 25.32 -3.01 -6.11
C VAL A 139 25.06 -1.58 -5.65
N ASP A 140 26.11 -0.80 -5.53
CA ASP A 140 26.02 0.61 -5.14
C ASP A 140 26.83 1.47 -6.14
N VAL A 141 26.28 2.63 -6.48
CA VAL A 141 26.90 3.57 -7.41
C VAL A 141 27.89 4.44 -6.66
N ASP A 142 29.17 4.26 -6.97
CA ASP A 142 30.21 5.03 -6.32
C ASP A 142 30.09 6.52 -6.68
N ASP A 143 30.23 7.37 -5.64
CA ASP A 143 30.32 8.83 -5.78
C ASP A 143 29.17 9.53 -6.51
N LEU A 144 27.94 8.95 -6.55
CA LEU A 144 26.74 9.56 -7.18
C LEU A 144 26.50 11.01 -6.71
N ARG A 145 26.74 11.29 -5.43
CA ARG A 145 26.61 12.64 -4.89
C ARG A 145 27.54 13.64 -5.57
N LYS A 146 28.78 13.24 -5.87
CA LYS A 146 29.75 14.12 -6.58
C LYS A 146 29.27 14.40 -8.01
N VAL A 147 28.65 13.42 -8.67
CA VAL A 147 28.07 13.61 -10.02
C VAL A 147 26.92 14.63 -9.94
N ASN A 148 26.04 14.47 -8.96
CA ASN A 148 24.94 15.40 -8.73
C ASN A 148 25.41 16.82 -8.42
N ASP A 149 26.42 16.95 -7.56
CA ASP A 149 26.97 18.26 -7.15
C ASP A 149 27.69 18.95 -8.33
N ALA A 150 28.32 18.19 -9.23
CA ALA A 150 29.07 18.73 -10.38
C ALA A 150 28.19 19.01 -11.62
N ASN A 151 27.23 18.11 -11.92
CA ASN A 151 26.50 18.10 -13.20
C ASN A 151 24.98 18.25 -13.04
N GLY A 152 24.48 18.38 -11.79
CA GLY A 152 23.05 18.45 -11.47
C GLY A 152 22.38 17.08 -11.34
N HIS A 153 21.19 17.05 -10.73
CA HIS A 153 20.44 15.81 -10.46
C HIS A 153 20.07 15.03 -11.73
N ALA A 154 19.82 15.71 -12.85
CA ALA A 154 19.53 15.03 -14.11
C ALA A 154 20.67 14.12 -14.59
N ALA A 155 21.94 14.50 -14.36
CA ALA A 155 23.08 13.67 -14.69
C ALA A 155 23.18 12.44 -13.77
N GLY A 156 22.82 12.57 -12.50
CA GLY A 156 22.71 11.43 -11.57
C GLY A 156 21.57 10.48 -11.96
N ASP A 157 20.44 11.00 -12.38
CA ASP A 157 19.32 10.21 -12.87
C ASP A 157 19.69 9.42 -14.14
N ASP A 158 20.38 10.05 -15.09
CA ASP A 158 20.91 9.37 -16.29
C ASP A 158 21.87 8.23 -15.92
N LEU A 159 22.69 8.44 -14.89
CA LEU A 159 23.62 7.42 -14.37
C LEU A 159 22.86 6.24 -13.76
N LEU A 160 21.85 6.50 -12.94
CA LEU A 160 21.00 5.46 -12.34
C LEU A 160 20.24 4.66 -13.40
N VAL A 161 19.72 5.32 -14.43
CA VAL A 161 19.08 4.67 -15.59
C VAL A 161 20.09 3.80 -16.35
N ALA A 162 21.35 4.24 -16.49
CA ALA A 162 22.39 3.45 -17.13
C ALA A 162 22.70 2.17 -16.34
N VAL A 163 22.83 2.24 -15.01
CA VAL A 163 22.98 1.07 -14.13
C VAL A 163 21.83 0.09 -14.32
N GLY A 164 20.60 0.59 -14.30
CA GLY A 164 19.40 -0.23 -14.51
C GLY A 164 19.41 -0.97 -15.84
N ARG A 165 19.80 -0.30 -16.93
CA ARG A 165 19.94 -0.92 -18.26
C ARG A 165 21.06 -1.95 -18.33
N ILE A 166 22.21 -1.67 -17.73
CA ILE A 166 23.34 -2.62 -17.66
C ILE A 166 22.87 -3.89 -16.94
N ALA A 167 22.28 -3.76 -15.78
CA ALA A 167 21.79 -4.89 -15.01
C ALA A 167 20.76 -5.70 -15.81
N ALA A 168 19.71 -5.06 -16.35
CA ALA A 168 18.65 -5.72 -17.12
C ALA A 168 19.18 -6.46 -18.36
N ARG A 169 20.22 -5.94 -19.02
CA ARG A 169 20.84 -6.56 -20.21
C ARG A 169 21.71 -7.77 -19.86
N ILE A 170 22.38 -7.74 -18.72
CA ILE A 170 23.35 -8.78 -18.33
C ILE A 170 22.65 -9.99 -17.71
N VAL A 171 21.56 -9.78 -16.97
CA VAL A 171 20.81 -10.85 -16.32
C VAL A 171 20.02 -11.68 -17.34
N ARG A 172 19.76 -12.97 -17.00
CA ARG A 172 18.94 -13.87 -17.81
C ARG A 172 17.45 -13.61 -17.56
N ARG A 173 16.59 -14.21 -18.36
CA ARG A 173 15.13 -14.09 -18.20
C ARG A 173 14.60 -14.63 -16.85
N THR A 174 15.33 -15.57 -16.25
CA THR A 174 15.04 -16.15 -14.91
C THR A 174 15.53 -15.28 -13.76
N ASP A 175 16.52 -14.44 -14.04
CA ASP A 175 17.13 -13.56 -13.06
C ASP A 175 16.35 -12.24 -13.01
N ARG A 176 16.52 -11.47 -11.94
CA ARG A 176 15.83 -10.19 -11.75
C ARG A 176 16.76 -9.15 -11.15
N ALA A 177 16.64 -7.93 -11.66
CA ALA A 177 17.33 -6.77 -11.12
C ALA A 177 16.32 -5.78 -10.55
N TYR A 178 16.70 -5.11 -9.47
CA TYR A 178 15.88 -4.20 -8.69
C TYR A 178 16.67 -2.95 -8.32
N ARG A 179 15.97 -1.84 -8.15
CA ARG A 179 16.51 -0.68 -7.45
C ARG A 179 15.92 -0.65 -6.04
N VAL A 180 16.79 -0.80 -5.03
CA VAL A 180 16.37 -0.98 -3.62
C VAL A 180 16.58 0.27 -2.77
N GLY A 181 17.33 1.25 -3.28
CA GLY A 181 17.60 2.51 -2.60
C GLY A 181 17.90 3.62 -3.60
N GLY A 182 18.33 4.77 -3.13
CA GLY A 182 18.68 5.93 -3.97
C GLY A 182 19.74 5.59 -5.02
N ASP A 183 20.86 5.03 -4.59
CA ASP A 183 22.03 4.60 -5.38
C ASP A 183 22.28 3.08 -5.31
N GLU A 184 21.37 2.35 -4.66
CA GLU A 184 21.52 0.92 -4.40
C GLU A 184 20.63 0.07 -5.33
N PHE A 185 21.24 -1.00 -5.86
CA PHE A 185 20.55 -2.00 -6.70
C PHE A 185 20.79 -3.40 -6.14
N ALA A 186 19.84 -4.30 -6.41
CA ALA A 186 19.96 -5.71 -6.09
C ALA A 186 19.76 -6.57 -7.33
N VAL A 187 20.45 -7.71 -7.42
CA VAL A 187 20.25 -8.71 -8.46
C VAL A 187 20.09 -10.08 -7.83
N LEU A 188 18.95 -10.73 -8.10
CA LEU A 188 18.65 -12.09 -7.69
C LEU A 188 18.90 -13.07 -8.83
N LEU A 189 19.67 -14.10 -8.55
CA LEU A 189 20.07 -15.14 -9.49
C LEU A 189 19.62 -16.53 -8.99
N PRO A 190 18.42 -16.96 -9.32
CA PRO A 190 17.95 -18.30 -8.98
C PRO A 190 18.81 -19.38 -9.65
N ASN A 191 18.96 -20.53 -9.00
CA ASN A 191 19.76 -21.65 -9.46
C ASN A 191 21.21 -21.27 -9.83
N SER A 192 21.80 -20.38 -9.05
CA SER A 192 23.14 -19.84 -9.28
C SER A 192 23.96 -19.90 -8.00
N ASP A 193 25.17 -20.42 -8.12
CA ASP A 193 26.17 -20.48 -7.07
C ASP A 193 26.98 -19.17 -6.98
N ILE A 194 27.91 -19.11 -6.03
CA ILE A 194 28.75 -17.93 -5.80
C ILE A 194 29.60 -17.57 -7.04
N GLU A 195 30.14 -18.56 -7.75
CA GLU A 195 30.97 -18.32 -8.92
C GLU A 195 30.17 -17.73 -10.07
N THR A 196 28.95 -18.20 -10.27
CA THR A 196 28.00 -17.63 -11.23
C THR A 196 27.66 -16.18 -10.83
N GLY A 197 27.38 -15.93 -9.55
CA GLY A 197 27.13 -14.61 -9.01
C GLY A 197 28.30 -13.65 -9.27
N LEU A 198 29.52 -14.08 -8.96
CA LEU A 198 30.75 -13.30 -9.21
C LEU A 198 30.97 -13.01 -10.70
N SER A 199 30.68 -13.96 -11.58
CA SER A 199 30.78 -13.76 -13.02
C SER A 199 29.80 -12.69 -13.51
N VAL A 200 28.55 -12.70 -13.05
CA VAL A 200 27.53 -11.69 -13.38
C VAL A 200 27.94 -10.32 -12.84
N ALA A 201 28.37 -10.26 -11.58
CA ALA A 201 28.81 -9.03 -10.92
C ALA A 201 29.98 -8.36 -11.65
N ARG A 202 31.01 -9.15 -12.04
CA ARG A 202 32.15 -8.64 -12.82
C ARG A 202 31.72 -8.10 -14.18
N ARG A 203 30.77 -8.73 -14.85
CA ARG A 203 30.23 -8.24 -16.14
C ARG A 203 29.49 -6.92 -15.97
N ILE A 204 28.73 -6.77 -14.88
CA ILE A 204 28.05 -5.50 -14.55
C ILE A 204 29.08 -4.40 -14.32
N LEU A 205 30.09 -4.65 -13.49
CA LEU A 205 31.17 -3.68 -13.20
C LEU A 205 31.94 -3.32 -14.46
N SER A 206 32.39 -4.31 -15.26
CA SER A 206 33.12 -4.04 -16.52
C SER A 206 32.30 -3.20 -17.48
N SER A 207 30.99 -3.49 -17.61
CA SER A 207 30.11 -2.70 -18.46
C SER A 207 29.96 -1.25 -18.00
N ALA A 208 29.92 -1.00 -16.67
CA ALA A 208 29.91 0.35 -16.13
C ALA A 208 31.21 1.11 -16.40
N LEU A 209 32.35 0.45 -16.22
CA LEU A 209 33.68 1.00 -16.50
C LEU A 209 33.93 1.27 -17.99
N GLU A 210 33.18 0.63 -18.89
CA GLU A 210 33.24 0.83 -20.34
C GLU A 210 32.23 1.89 -20.85
N GLY A 211 31.47 2.53 -19.94
CA GLY A 211 30.47 3.55 -20.29
C GLY A 211 29.11 2.99 -20.73
N GLY A 212 28.79 1.76 -20.29
CA GLY A 212 27.44 1.21 -20.36
C GLY A 212 26.99 0.67 -21.70
N ASP A 213 25.91 1.21 -22.25
CA ASP A 213 25.32 0.76 -23.51
C ASP A 213 25.93 1.49 -24.71
N PRO A 214 26.53 0.79 -25.68
CA PRO A 214 27.07 1.41 -26.90
C PRO A 214 26.06 2.24 -27.71
N THR A 215 24.77 1.97 -27.56
CA THR A 215 23.69 2.72 -28.24
C THR A 215 23.32 4.02 -27.53
N ARG A 216 23.66 4.14 -26.26
CA ARG A 216 23.50 5.34 -25.43
C ARG A 216 24.70 5.45 -24.49
N PRO A 217 25.87 5.84 -25.02
CA PRO A 217 27.08 5.93 -24.21
C PRO A 217 26.94 7.00 -23.15
N ILE A 218 27.38 6.66 -21.94
CA ILE A 218 27.57 7.57 -20.82
C ILE A 218 29.05 7.57 -20.45
N GLU A 219 29.50 8.59 -19.72
CA GLU A 219 30.87 8.55 -19.22
C GLU A 219 31.09 7.32 -18.31
N PRO A 220 32.26 6.66 -18.36
CA PRO A 220 32.57 5.55 -17.48
C PRO A 220 32.38 5.90 -16.02
N PHE A 221 31.77 4.99 -15.26
CA PHE A 221 31.49 5.16 -13.84
C PHE A 221 31.79 3.88 -13.07
N SER A 222 31.95 4.00 -11.77
CA SER A 222 32.31 2.87 -10.91
C SER A 222 31.15 2.38 -10.05
N LEU A 223 31.20 1.08 -9.75
CA LEU A 223 30.25 0.39 -8.90
C LEU A 223 31.01 -0.42 -7.85
N SER A 224 30.48 -0.45 -6.63
CA SER A 224 30.87 -1.39 -5.59
C SER A 224 29.84 -2.51 -5.50
N ILE A 225 30.28 -3.77 -5.47
CA ILE A 225 29.37 -4.93 -5.53
C ILE A 225 29.72 -5.95 -4.46
N GLY A 226 28.75 -6.26 -3.58
CA GLY A 226 28.81 -7.38 -2.63
C GLY A 226 28.05 -8.58 -3.20
N VAL A 227 28.60 -9.79 -3.07
CA VAL A 227 28.02 -11.03 -3.61
C VAL A 227 27.96 -12.09 -2.54
N THR A 228 26.80 -12.75 -2.41
CA THR A 228 26.60 -13.92 -1.57
C THR A 228 25.80 -14.99 -2.31
N ALA A 229 25.83 -16.24 -1.84
CA ALA A 229 25.03 -17.31 -2.41
C ALA A 229 24.70 -18.40 -1.38
N LEU A 230 23.57 -19.10 -1.56
CA LEU A 230 23.26 -20.36 -0.90
C LEU A 230 23.91 -21.53 -1.68
N PRO A 231 24.31 -22.64 -1.00
CA PRO A 231 24.18 -22.88 0.43
C PRO A 231 25.17 -22.02 1.24
N SER A 232 24.64 -21.08 1.98
CA SER A 232 25.31 -20.36 3.04
C SER A 232 24.94 -21.02 4.37
N PRO A 233 25.64 -20.77 5.49
CA PRO A 233 25.25 -21.31 6.80
C PRO A 233 23.82 -21.04 7.23
N THR A 234 23.04 -20.27 6.45
CA THR A 234 21.69 -19.88 6.82
C THR A 234 20.70 -19.93 5.65
N THR A 235 19.46 -20.27 6.00
CA THR A 235 18.28 -20.31 5.11
C THR A 235 17.38 -19.07 5.27
N GLU A 236 17.80 -18.03 6.00
CA GLU A 236 16.99 -16.85 6.30
C GLU A 236 17.26 -15.70 5.32
N ALA A 237 16.19 -15.11 4.77
CA ALA A 237 16.25 -13.98 3.83
C ALA A 237 17.06 -12.79 4.37
N ARG A 238 16.82 -12.45 5.63
CA ARG A 238 17.50 -11.33 6.31
C ARG A 238 19.01 -11.56 6.41
N ARG A 239 19.45 -12.80 6.50
CA ARG A 239 20.85 -13.14 6.59
C ARG A 239 21.55 -13.12 5.24
N LEU A 240 20.89 -13.64 4.18
CA LEU A 240 21.45 -13.57 2.83
C LEU A 240 21.68 -12.10 2.40
N TYR A 241 20.72 -11.22 2.71
CA TYR A 241 20.85 -9.80 2.44
C TYR A 241 22.01 -9.18 3.24
N ARG A 242 22.10 -9.45 4.54
CA ARG A 242 23.18 -8.94 5.41
C ARG A 242 24.56 -9.41 4.98
N ASP A 243 24.68 -10.67 4.56
CA ASP A 243 25.95 -11.22 4.07
C ASP A 243 26.42 -10.47 2.81
N ALA A 244 25.50 -10.16 1.88
CA ALA A 244 25.83 -9.37 0.69
C ALA A 244 26.16 -7.91 1.06
N ASP A 245 25.44 -7.32 2.00
CA ASP A 245 25.65 -5.95 2.47
C ASP A 245 26.99 -5.81 3.20
N ALA A 246 27.37 -6.78 4.04
CA ALA A 246 28.68 -6.82 4.70
C ALA A 246 29.84 -6.86 3.68
N ALA A 247 29.69 -7.64 2.61
CA ALA A 247 30.68 -7.68 1.52
C ALA A 247 30.71 -6.35 0.75
N LEU A 248 29.57 -5.74 0.47
CA LEU A 248 29.47 -4.43 -0.18
C LEU A 248 30.09 -3.33 0.68
N TYR A 249 29.78 -3.31 1.97
CA TYR A 249 30.35 -2.36 2.92
C TYR A 249 31.88 -2.47 3.00
N TRP A 250 32.39 -3.71 3.04
CA TRP A 250 33.82 -3.97 2.99
C TRP A 250 34.45 -3.40 1.70
N CYS A 251 33.80 -3.62 0.55
CA CYS A 251 34.22 -3.06 -0.75
C CYS A 251 34.34 -1.53 -0.69
N LYS A 252 33.31 -0.86 -0.19
CA LYS A 252 33.28 0.62 -0.06
C LYS A 252 34.42 1.16 0.82
N ARG A 253 34.82 0.42 1.87
CA ARG A 253 35.92 0.82 2.76
C ARG A 253 37.32 0.52 2.23
N HIS A 254 37.46 -0.44 1.31
CA HIS A 254 38.77 -0.91 0.81
C HIS A 254 39.07 -0.48 -0.63
N GLY A 255 38.56 0.68 -1.05
CA GLY A 255 38.94 1.31 -2.31
C GLY A 255 37.83 1.42 -3.33
N ARG A 256 36.64 0.85 -3.08
CA ARG A 256 35.50 0.84 -4.03
C ARG A 256 35.83 0.15 -5.36
N THR A 257 34.95 0.28 -6.35
CA THR A 257 35.19 -0.18 -7.73
C THR A 257 35.62 -1.65 -7.81
N ALA A 258 34.94 -2.52 -7.04
CA ALA A 258 35.30 -3.94 -6.94
C ALA A 258 34.08 -4.82 -6.75
N VAL A 259 34.28 -6.12 -7.00
CA VAL A 259 33.33 -7.18 -6.68
C VAL A 259 33.91 -8.02 -5.54
N VAL A 260 33.19 -8.07 -4.42
CA VAL A 260 33.62 -8.77 -3.21
C VAL A 260 32.65 -9.89 -2.88
N PRO A 261 33.11 -11.18 -2.86
CA PRO A 261 32.30 -12.27 -2.32
C PRO A 261 32.22 -12.17 -0.80
N TYR A 262 31.08 -12.53 -0.22
CA TYR A 262 30.98 -12.68 1.22
C TYR A 262 31.88 -13.84 1.69
N ASP A 263 32.69 -13.55 2.69
CA ASP A 263 33.54 -14.52 3.40
C ASP A 263 33.31 -14.34 4.91
N ALA A 264 32.79 -15.38 5.55
CA ALA A 264 32.51 -15.33 6.99
C ALA A 264 33.74 -15.07 7.86
N GLN A 265 34.96 -15.41 7.39
CA GLN A 265 36.20 -15.13 8.13
C GLN A 265 36.65 -13.66 8.02
N ILE A 266 36.27 -12.98 6.93
CA ILE A 266 36.64 -11.60 6.65
C ILE A 266 35.51 -10.65 7.05
N HIS A 267 34.27 -11.02 6.78
CA HIS A 267 33.06 -10.19 6.91
C HIS A 267 32.10 -10.68 7.98
N GLY A 268 32.33 -11.87 8.58
CA GLY A 268 31.40 -12.56 9.48
C GLY A 268 31.71 -12.42 10.96
N ASP A 269 30.69 -12.60 11.76
CA ASP A 269 30.57 -12.86 13.19
C ASP A 269 31.11 -11.82 14.20
N ALA A 270 32.26 -11.20 14.01
CA ALA A 270 32.74 -10.21 14.96
C ALA A 270 32.09 -8.83 14.75
N ASP A 271 31.83 -8.46 13.49
CA ASP A 271 31.15 -7.19 13.15
C ASP A 271 29.62 -7.34 13.23
N ASP A 272 29.05 -8.51 12.91
CA ASP A 272 27.60 -8.77 12.98
C ASP A 272 27.11 -8.84 14.43
N GLN A 273 27.86 -9.52 15.32
CA GLN A 273 27.57 -9.51 16.76
C GLN A 273 27.83 -8.14 17.41
N ARG A 274 28.86 -7.39 16.96
CA ARG A 274 29.04 -6.01 17.37
C ARG A 274 27.96 -5.10 16.86
N SER A 275 27.56 -5.23 15.60
CA SER A 275 26.49 -4.42 15.00
C SER A 275 25.15 -4.65 15.71
N VAL A 276 24.75 -5.91 15.95
CA VAL A 276 23.52 -6.22 16.71
C VAL A 276 23.64 -5.76 18.16
N ALA A 277 24.79 -5.97 18.81
CA ALA A 277 25.00 -5.51 20.17
C ALA A 277 25.02 -3.96 20.26
N GLU A 278 25.60 -3.27 19.27
CA GLU A 278 25.62 -1.81 19.19
C GLU A 278 24.21 -1.25 18.92
N LEU A 279 23.44 -1.89 18.02
CA LEU A 279 22.04 -1.53 17.76
C LEU A 279 21.19 -1.75 19.01
N THR A 280 21.36 -2.90 19.69
CA THR A 280 20.66 -3.21 20.94
C THR A 280 21.03 -2.21 22.03
N ALA A 281 22.33 -1.95 22.23
CA ALA A 281 22.81 -0.96 23.21
C ALA A 281 22.30 0.46 22.84
N GLY A 282 22.26 0.79 21.56
CA GLY A 282 21.72 2.05 21.07
C GLY A 282 20.23 2.23 21.40
N ILE A 283 19.42 1.20 21.18
CA ILE A 283 17.99 1.20 21.51
C ILE A 283 17.76 1.21 23.02
N GLU A 284 18.51 0.43 23.79
CA GLU A 284 18.45 0.46 25.25
C GLU A 284 18.81 1.83 25.81
N SER A 285 19.81 2.49 25.23
CA SER A 285 20.16 3.86 25.58
C SER A 285 19.02 4.83 25.30
N ILE A 286 18.38 4.75 24.12
CA ILE A 286 17.22 5.60 23.77
C ILE A 286 16.07 5.37 24.75
N LEU A 287 15.72 4.12 25.04
CA LEU A 287 14.66 3.79 25.98
C LEU A 287 14.95 4.29 27.39
N ALA A 288 16.19 4.11 27.87
CA ALA A 288 16.61 4.54 29.19
C ALA A 288 16.68 6.06 29.34
N THR A 289 17.22 6.76 28.36
CA THR A 289 17.38 8.22 28.38
C THR A 289 16.19 8.98 27.78
N ARG A 290 15.24 8.25 27.18
CA ARG A 290 14.08 8.82 26.47
C ARG A 290 14.51 9.79 25.35
N ALA A 291 15.61 9.47 24.66
CA ALA A 291 16.27 10.34 23.69
C ALA A 291 15.55 10.39 22.34
N VAL A 292 14.28 10.75 22.36
CA VAL A 292 13.44 11.02 21.20
C VAL A 292 12.81 12.40 21.30
N ARG A 293 12.57 13.04 20.17
CA ARG A 293 11.89 14.32 20.07
C ARG A 293 10.74 14.28 19.07
N PRO A 294 9.56 14.82 19.42
CA PRO A 294 8.44 14.87 18.48
C PRO A 294 8.64 15.98 17.46
N VAL A 295 8.05 15.77 16.29
CA VAL A 295 7.80 16.80 15.27
C VAL A 295 6.40 16.58 14.74
N TYR A 296 5.73 17.66 14.31
CA TYR A 296 4.34 17.64 13.91
C TYR A 296 4.22 18.12 12.47
N GLN A 297 3.58 17.32 11.63
CA GLN A 297 3.28 17.69 10.25
C GLN A 297 1.80 18.02 10.13
N PRO A 298 1.44 19.20 9.61
CA PRO A 298 0.05 19.60 9.51
C PRO A 298 -0.68 18.82 8.41
N ILE A 299 -1.96 18.53 8.69
CA ILE A 299 -2.91 17.93 7.76
C ILE A 299 -4.02 18.96 7.52
N PHE A 300 -4.27 19.26 6.23
CA PHE A 300 -5.19 20.31 5.84
C PHE A 300 -6.46 19.76 5.20
N SER A 301 -7.58 20.41 5.46
CA SER A 301 -8.81 20.20 4.71
C SER A 301 -8.63 20.64 3.25
N MET A 302 -8.92 19.75 2.30
CA MET A 302 -8.86 20.08 0.87
C MET A 302 -10.03 20.96 0.39
N THR A 303 -11.02 21.16 1.25
CA THR A 303 -12.18 22.03 0.96
C THR A 303 -11.96 23.47 1.45
N THR A 304 -11.46 23.63 2.68
CA THR A 304 -11.38 24.95 3.33
C THR A 304 -9.95 25.50 3.42
N GLY A 305 -8.93 24.64 3.31
CA GLY A 305 -7.54 25.01 3.56
C GLY A 305 -7.17 25.15 5.04
N ASP A 306 -8.10 24.87 5.97
CA ASP A 306 -7.82 24.92 7.40
C ASP A 306 -7.01 23.69 7.85
N PRO A 307 -6.10 23.85 8.84
CA PRO A 307 -5.45 22.70 9.47
C PRO A 307 -6.49 21.94 10.31
N ILE A 308 -6.69 20.66 9.99
CA ILE A 308 -7.66 19.78 10.65
C ILE A 308 -7.01 18.75 11.56
N GLY A 309 -5.69 18.59 11.48
CA GLY A 309 -4.94 17.65 12.28
C GLY A 309 -3.43 17.82 12.12
N TYR A 310 -2.71 17.07 12.93
CA TYR A 310 -1.25 16.99 12.87
C TYR A 310 -0.82 15.53 13.00
N GLU A 311 0.05 15.07 12.11
CA GLU A 311 0.75 13.81 12.32
C GLU A 311 1.91 14.00 13.28
N GLY A 312 1.91 13.24 14.36
CA GLY A 312 2.97 13.18 15.35
C GLY A 312 4.07 12.21 14.93
N LEU A 313 5.14 12.75 14.40
CA LEU A 313 6.33 12.02 13.99
C LEU A 313 7.41 12.12 15.07
N VAL A 314 8.32 11.16 15.11
CA VAL A 314 9.43 11.14 16.06
C VAL A 314 10.76 11.17 15.34
N ARG A 315 11.72 11.85 15.94
CA ARG A 315 13.13 11.88 15.51
C ARG A 315 14.01 11.52 16.70
N PRO A 316 15.11 10.80 16.52
CA PRO A 316 16.12 10.67 17.56
C PRO A 316 16.57 12.05 18.07
N ALA A 317 16.83 12.19 19.35
CA ALA A 317 17.36 13.42 19.92
C ALA A 317 18.78 13.69 19.39
N GLU A 318 19.24 14.94 19.50
CA GLU A 318 20.61 15.29 19.13
C GLU A 318 21.62 14.51 19.98
N GLY A 319 22.59 13.89 19.33
CA GLY A 319 23.58 13.03 20.00
C GLY A 319 23.11 11.62 20.34
N ALA A 320 21.88 11.24 19.95
CA ALA A 320 21.42 9.86 20.07
C ALA A 320 22.17 8.91 19.13
N SER A 321 22.11 7.63 19.43
CA SER A 321 22.84 6.57 18.71
C SER A 321 22.43 6.40 17.25
N PHE A 322 21.27 6.91 16.84
CA PHE A 322 20.74 6.77 15.49
C PHE A 322 20.58 8.12 14.79
N SER A 323 20.87 8.16 13.49
CA SER A 323 20.78 9.39 12.69
C SER A 323 19.37 9.72 12.21
N ASN A 324 18.48 8.73 12.12
CA ASN A 324 17.10 8.88 11.68
C ASN A 324 16.14 7.88 12.35
N ALA A 325 14.84 8.12 12.23
CA ALA A 325 13.82 7.28 12.84
C ALA A 325 13.79 5.86 12.24
N GLY A 326 13.96 5.70 10.92
CA GLY A 326 13.94 4.39 10.28
C GLY A 326 14.95 3.42 10.87
N LEU A 327 16.21 3.86 11.02
CA LEU A 327 17.27 3.06 11.68
C LEU A 327 16.93 2.75 13.14
N MET A 328 16.34 3.68 13.85
CA MET A 328 15.92 3.49 15.24
C MET A 328 14.84 2.40 15.36
N PHE A 329 13.83 2.42 14.49
CA PHE A 329 12.76 1.41 14.47
C PHE A 329 13.30 0.04 14.04
N THR A 330 14.13 -0.03 12.98
CA THR A 330 14.79 -1.28 12.56
C THR A 330 15.64 -1.89 13.71
N ALA A 331 16.36 -1.06 14.46
CA ALA A 331 17.13 -1.52 15.61
C ALA A 331 16.23 -2.03 16.75
N ALA A 332 15.07 -1.38 16.97
CA ALA A 332 14.11 -1.82 17.97
C ALA A 332 13.45 -3.17 17.61
N GLU A 333 13.14 -3.38 16.33
CA GLU A 333 12.67 -4.68 15.83
C GLU A 333 13.71 -5.78 16.04
N ALA A 334 14.97 -5.51 15.64
CA ALA A 334 16.07 -6.46 15.80
C ALA A 334 16.35 -6.82 17.26
N ALA A 335 16.14 -5.86 18.18
CA ALA A 335 16.30 -6.03 19.62
C ALA A 335 15.05 -6.55 20.33
N ASP A 336 13.94 -6.81 19.62
CA ASP A 336 12.62 -7.17 20.18
C ASP A 336 12.07 -6.13 21.18
N ARG A 337 12.29 -4.84 20.90
CA ARG A 337 11.93 -3.70 21.76
C ARG A 337 10.97 -2.70 21.07
N ILE A 338 10.28 -3.15 20.00
CA ILE A 338 9.41 -2.28 19.21
C ILE A 338 8.25 -1.72 20.05
N VAL A 339 7.65 -2.54 20.92
CA VAL A 339 6.53 -2.15 21.77
C VAL A 339 6.91 -1.01 22.72
N GLU A 340 8.07 -1.13 23.37
CA GLU A 340 8.56 -0.10 24.29
C GLU A 340 8.95 1.18 23.57
N LEU A 341 9.49 1.05 22.35
CA LEU A 341 9.81 2.22 21.52
C LEU A 341 8.55 2.94 21.06
N ASP A 342 7.54 2.21 20.56
CA ASP A 342 6.25 2.77 20.17
C ASP A 342 5.59 3.55 21.32
N LEU A 343 5.55 2.95 22.51
CA LEU A 343 4.98 3.61 23.69
C LEU A 343 5.77 4.87 24.09
N LEU A 344 7.09 4.83 23.97
CA LEU A 344 7.95 5.99 24.22
C LEU A 344 7.68 7.10 23.18
N CYS A 345 7.57 6.74 21.89
CA CYS A 345 7.28 7.67 20.81
C CYS A 345 5.91 8.32 21.00
N LEU A 346 4.90 7.51 21.31
CA LEU A 346 3.55 7.97 21.60
C LEU A 346 3.54 8.97 22.77
N GLU A 347 4.18 8.63 23.90
CA GLU A 347 4.24 9.55 25.06
C GLU A 347 4.98 10.84 24.71
N SER A 348 6.06 10.77 23.91
CA SER A 348 6.79 11.96 23.46
C SER A 348 5.94 12.89 22.60
N VAL A 349 5.18 12.33 21.64
CA VAL A 349 4.26 13.09 20.78
C VAL A 349 3.18 13.77 21.61
N ILE A 350 2.53 13.02 22.49
CA ILE A 350 1.43 13.52 23.31
C ILE A 350 1.91 14.61 24.29
N ALA A 351 3.10 14.41 24.90
CA ALA A 351 3.65 15.39 25.84
C ALA A 351 4.05 16.71 25.15
N GLY A 352 4.42 16.66 23.88
CA GLY A 352 4.93 17.83 23.16
C GLY A 352 3.86 18.61 22.38
N ILE A 353 2.69 18.01 22.06
CA ILE A 353 1.71 18.65 21.17
C ILE A 353 0.93 19.80 21.84
N GLY A 354 0.74 19.74 23.14
CA GLY A 354 -0.08 20.70 23.88
C GLY A 354 -1.59 20.55 23.61
N PRO A 355 -2.42 21.47 24.17
CA PRO A 355 -3.87 21.45 23.95
C PRO A 355 -4.22 21.64 22.48
N LEU A 356 -5.20 20.86 22.00
CA LEU A 356 -5.70 20.96 20.62
C LEU A 356 -6.97 21.81 20.58
N GLU A 357 -7.13 22.56 19.49
CA GLU A 357 -8.37 23.29 19.21
C GLU A 357 -9.52 22.29 18.96
N PRO A 358 -10.79 22.65 19.26
CA PRO A 358 -11.92 21.79 18.94
C PRO A 358 -11.96 21.45 17.45
N GLY A 359 -12.09 20.14 17.15
CA GLY A 359 -12.12 19.63 15.78
C GLY A 359 -10.76 19.34 15.15
N VAL A 360 -9.66 19.76 15.78
CA VAL A 360 -8.30 19.40 15.36
C VAL A 360 -7.87 18.12 16.06
N TYR A 361 -7.20 17.21 15.35
CA TYR A 361 -6.74 15.94 15.89
C TYR A 361 -5.21 15.78 15.81
N VAL A 362 -4.71 14.85 16.61
CA VAL A 362 -3.35 14.33 16.46
C VAL A 362 -3.41 12.88 16.02
N SER A 363 -2.67 12.54 14.99
CA SER A 363 -2.44 11.15 14.61
C SER A 363 -1.07 10.66 15.06
N VAL A 364 -1.00 9.40 15.45
CA VAL A 364 0.19 8.75 15.96
C VAL A 364 0.36 7.37 15.37
N ASN A 365 1.54 7.07 14.89
CA ASN A 365 1.91 5.78 14.31
C ASN A 365 2.10 4.74 15.42
N LEU A 366 1.50 3.57 15.25
CA LEU A 366 1.70 2.40 16.10
C LEU A 366 1.85 1.15 15.26
N SER A 367 2.83 0.32 15.59
CA SER A 367 2.99 -0.97 14.92
C SER A 367 1.82 -1.92 15.26
N PRO A 368 1.39 -2.78 14.33
CA PRO A 368 0.44 -3.86 14.62
C PRO A 368 0.88 -4.71 15.82
N ARG A 369 2.17 -4.97 15.93
CA ARG A 369 2.75 -5.73 17.05
C ARG A 369 2.50 -5.08 18.41
N THR A 370 2.57 -3.76 18.51
CA THR A 370 2.21 -3.03 19.72
C THR A 370 0.73 -3.17 20.04
N LEU A 371 -0.13 -3.05 19.04
CA LEU A 371 -1.58 -3.18 19.20
C LEU A 371 -2.04 -4.62 19.49
N GLU A 372 -1.30 -5.64 19.05
CA GLU A 372 -1.53 -7.06 19.39
C GLU A 372 -1.01 -7.41 20.79
N SER A 373 -0.09 -6.61 21.35
CA SER A 373 0.56 -6.90 22.62
C SER A 373 -0.42 -6.89 23.77
N SER A 374 -0.22 -7.81 24.71
CA SER A 374 -0.89 -7.79 26.02
C SER A 374 -0.48 -6.59 26.90
N MET A 375 0.64 -5.96 26.58
CA MET A 375 1.09 -4.69 27.22
C MET A 375 0.27 -3.50 26.74
N PHE A 376 -0.43 -3.61 25.60
CA PHE A 376 -1.33 -2.59 25.12
C PHE A 376 -2.64 -2.60 25.90
N HIS A 377 -2.68 -1.86 26.99
CA HIS A 377 -3.89 -1.72 27.78
C HIS A 377 -4.55 -0.37 27.48
N SER A 378 -5.74 -0.41 26.92
CA SER A 378 -6.53 0.81 26.65
C SER A 378 -6.71 1.71 27.89
N GLY A 379 -6.55 1.17 29.09
CA GLY A 379 -6.59 1.92 30.36
C GLY A 379 -5.35 2.80 30.58
N GLU A 380 -4.16 2.31 30.25
CA GLU A 380 -2.90 3.06 30.39
C GLU A 380 -2.81 4.16 29.33
N LEU A 381 -3.19 3.84 28.09
CA LEU A 381 -3.34 4.84 27.04
C LEU A 381 -4.28 5.97 27.44
N LYS A 382 -5.48 5.64 27.92
CA LYS A 382 -6.44 6.64 28.42
C LYS A 382 -5.86 7.49 29.55
N ALA A 383 -5.07 6.90 30.44
CA ALA A 383 -4.41 7.62 31.54
C ALA A 383 -3.34 8.58 31.00
N MET A 384 -2.57 8.15 29.99
CA MET A 384 -1.56 8.97 29.33
C MET A 384 -2.17 10.19 28.65
N PHE A 385 -3.20 10.01 27.79
CA PHE A 385 -3.89 11.12 27.12
C PHE A 385 -4.55 12.09 28.12
N ARG A 386 -5.16 11.54 29.17
CA ARG A 386 -5.77 12.36 30.23
C ARG A 386 -4.74 13.20 31.01
N LYS A 387 -3.55 12.64 31.28
CA LYS A 387 -2.44 13.34 31.94
C LYS A 387 -2.01 14.58 31.15
N HIS A 388 -2.11 14.54 29.83
CA HIS A 388 -1.71 15.62 28.94
C HIS A 388 -2.92 16.44 28.42
N GLU A 389 -4.11 16.26 29.01
CA GLU A 389 -5.33 17.01 28.69
C GLU A 389 -5.78 16.91 27.22
N ILE A 390 -5.48 15.77 26.55
CA ILE A 390 -5.90 15.52 25.18
C ILE A 390 -7.19 14.69 25.19
N PRO A 391 -8.29 15.21 24.62
CA PRO A 391 -9.52 14.46 24.44
C PRO A 391 -9.32 13.26 23.50
N LEU A 392 -9.89 12.10 23.83
CA LEU A 392 -9.67 10.88 23.05
C LEU A 392 -10.31 10.91 21.67
N ASP A 393 -11.33 11.72 21.45
CA ASP A 393 -11.96 11.98 20.16
C ASP A 393 -11.10 12.86 19.23
N GLN A 394 -10.06 13.48 19.76
CA GLN A 394 -9.03 14.19 19.01
C GLN A 394 -7.80 13.33 18.71
N VAL A 395 -7.85 12.02 19.00
CA VAL A 395 -6.73 11.08 18.75
C VAL A 395 -7.05 10.14 17.61
N VAL A 396 -6.11 9.99 16.70
CA VAL A 396 -6.14 9.02 15.60
C VAL A 396 -4.95 8.07 15.78
N LEU A 397 -5.20 6.77 15.82
CA LEU A 397 -4.16 5.75 15.81
C LEU A 397 -3.93 5.30 14.36
N GLU A 398 -2.72 5.43 13.86
CA GLU A 398 -2.33 5.03 12.51
C GLU A 398 -1.70 3.65 12.53
N LEU A 399 -2.19 2.75 11.68
CA LEU A 399 -1.63 1.42 11.47
C LEU A 399 -1.00 1.37 10.10
N THR A 400 0.31 1.05 10.06
CA THR A 400 1.00 0.85 8.81
C THR A 400 0.66 -0.52 8.21
N GLU A 401 0.41 -0.53 6.90
CA GLU A 401 0.11 -1.72 6.11
C GLU A 401 1.28 -2.71 6.02
N ARG A 402 2.51 -2.25 6.31
CA ARG A 402 3.77 -2.95 5.97
C ARG A 402 4.13 -4.10 6.90
N GLU A 403 3.51 -4.22 8.06
CA GLU A 403 3.84 -5.23 9.05
C GLU A 403 2.85 -6.39 9.04
N ASP A 404 3.36 -7.62 9.22
CA ASP A 404 2.55 -8.82 9.33
C ASP A 404 1.77 -8.85 10.65
N VAL A 405 0.45 -8.88 10.56
CA VAL A 405 -0.46 -9.11 11.69
C VAL A 405 -0.41 -10.58 12.09
N GLN A 406 0.01 -10.87 13.30
CA GLN A 406 0.13 -12.24 13.83
C GLN A 406 -1.15 -12.72 14.53
N ASP A 407 -1.80 -11.85 15.32
CA ASP A 407 -3.07 -12.12 16.01
C ASP A 407 -4.13 -11.08 15.65
N LEU A 408 -4.80 -11.31 14.52
CA LEU A 408 -5.86 -10.43 14.03
C LEU A 408 -7.03 -10.27 15.01
N ASP A 409 -7.36 -11.31 15.77
CA ASP A 409 -8.45 -11.26 16.74
C ASP A 409 -8.07 -10.38 17.94
N GLN A 410 -6.82 -10.42 18.40
CA GLN A 410 -6.35 -9.54 19.45
C GLN A 410 -6.27 -8.09 18.96
N LEU A 411 -5.74 -7.86 17.75
CA LEU A 411 -5.72 -6.56 17.10
C LEU A 411 -7.13 -5.95 17.06
N ARG A 412 -8.12 -6.68 16.55
CA ARG A 412 -9.51 -6.23 16.49
C ARG A 412 -10.07 -5.87 17.86
N ARG A 413 -9.87 -6.72 18.88
CA ARG A 413 -10.34 -6.43 20.25
C ARG A 413 -9.77 -5.12 20.78
N ASN A 414 -8.48 -4.87 20.54
CA ASN A 414 -7.80 -3.66 21.01
C ASN A 414 -8.25 -2.41 20.23
N LEU A 415 -8.40 -2.49 18.91
CA LEU A 415 -8.94 -1.41 18.10
C LEU A 415 -10.38 -1.04 18.49
N ASP A 416 -11.24 -2.04 18.72
CA ASP A 416 -12.59 -1.82 19.19
C ASP A 416 -12.62 -1.17 20.58
N ALA A 417 -11.67 -1.50 21.46
CA ALA A 417 -11.54 -0.85 22.75
C ALA A 417 -11.11 0.63 22.62
N CYS A 418 -10.25 0.96 21.66
CA CYS A 418 -9.85 2.33 21.34
C CYS A 418 -11.04 3.13 20.78
N ARG A 419 -11.80 2.56 19.82
CA ARG A 419 -13.01 3.20 19.28
C ARG A 419 -14.06 3.46 20.35
N ARG A 420 -14.35 2.48 21.21
CA ARG A 420 -15.27 2.68 22.37
C ARG A 420 -14.79 3.75 23.33
N ALA A 421 -13.52 4.08 23.32
CA ALA A 421 -12.95 5.18 24.08
C ALA A 421 -13.08 6.55 23.40
N GLY A 422 -13.50 6.59 22.14
CA GLY A 422 -13.65 7.79 21.34
C GLY A 422 -12.53 8.02 20.30
N MET A 423 -11.47 7.19 20.29
CA MET A 423 -10.37 7.32 19.33
C MET A 423 -10.82 6.88 17.92
N ARG A 424 -10.21 7.47 16.91
CA ARG A 424 -10.35 7.07 15.50
C ARG A 424 -9.16 6.22 15.08
N ILE A 425 -9.35 5.41 14.05
CA ILE A 425 -8.31 4.51 13.51
C ILE A 425 -8.07 4.87 12.05
N ALA A 426 -6.82 5.04 11.67
CA ALA A 426 -6.38 5.29 10.31
C ALA A 426 -5.61 4.09 9.75
N ALA A 427 -5.87 3.78 8.46
CA ALA A 427 -4.97 2.94 7.68
C ALA A 427 -3.93 3.85 7.04
N ASP A 428 -2.66 3.54 7.25
CA ASP A 428 -1.53 4.32 6.74
C ASP A 428 -0.84 3.60 5.58
N ASP A 429 -0.16 4.37 4.70
CA ASP A 429 0.57 3.87 3.53
C ASP A 429 -0.31 3.03 2.55
N VAL A 430 -1.62 3.29 2.48
CA VAL A 430 -2.53 2.50 1.64
C VAL A 430 -2.15 2.65 0.16
N GLY A 431 -1.90 1.50 -0.47
CA GLY A 431 -1.48 1.41 -1.86
C GLY A 431 0.02 1.20 -2.04
N ALA A 432 0.84 1.34 -1.01
CA ALA A 432 2.26 1.00 -1.08
C ALA A 432 2.49 -0.53 -1.01
N GLY A 433 1.48 -1.32 -0.64
CA GLY A 433 1.64 -2.72 -0.29
C GLY A 433 0.54 -3.72 -0.67
N ASN A 434 0.86 -5.03 -0.51
CA ASN A 434 -0.08 -6.16 -0.67
C ASN A 434 -0.83 -6.48 0.63
N ALA A 435 -0.28 -6.11 1.78
CA ALA A 435 -0.84 -6.42 3.09
C ALA A 435 -2.08 -5.57 3.39
N GLY A 436 -2.15 -4.32 2.87
CA GLY A 436 -3.21 -3.39 3.16
C GLY A 436 -4.59 -3.82 2.75
N LEU A 437 -4.75 -4.45 1.61
CA LEU A 437 -6.07 -4.96 1.21
C LEU A 437 -6.56 -6.07 2.14
N ARG A 438 -5.67 -6.86 2.73
CA ARG A 438 -6.06 -7.85 3.73
C ARG A 438 -6.53 -7.16 5.01
N LEU A 439 -5.76 -6.19 5.50
CA LEU A 439 -6.13 -5.43 6.69
C LEU A 439 -7.41 -4.61 6.45
N LEU A 440 -7.52 -3.95 5.28
CA LEU A 440 -8.71 -3.22 4.85
C LEU A 440 -9.94 -4.13 4.69
N SER A 441 -9.78 -5.41 4.33
CA SER A 441 -10.91 -6.36 4.26
C SER A 441 -11.38 -6.86 5.63
N GLU A 442 -10.54 -6.74 6.65
CA GLU A 442 -10.74 -7.33 7.97
C GLU A 442 -11.03 -6.27 9.06
N VAL A 443 -10.59 -5.03 8.85
CA VAL A 443 -10.75 -3.90 9.78
C VAL A 443 -11.37 -2.74 9.04
N GLN A 444 -12.42 -2.14 9.59
CA GLN A 444 -12.99 -0.89 9.08
C GLN A 444 -12.19 0.28 9.66
N PHE A 445 -11.83 1.25 8.83
CA PHE A 445 -11.07 2.43 9.21
C PHE A 445 -11.93 3.69 9.16
N ASP A 446 -11.61 4.66 10.02
CA ASP A 446 -12.24 5.98 10.06
C ASP A 446 -11.53 6.97 9.13
N ILE A 447 -10.26 6.71 8.84
CA ILE A 447 -9.41 7.49 7.95
C ILE A 447 -8.58 6.52 7.08
N VAL A 448 -8.39 6.87 5.81
CA VAL A 448 -7.51 6.15 4.87
C VAL A 448 -6.47 7.14 4.36
N LYS A 449 -5.19 6.91 4.67
CA LYS A 449 -4.07 7.73 4.18
C LYS A 449 -3.48 7.05 2.95
N ILE A 450 -3.42 7.79 1.86
CA ILE A 450 -2.94 7.28 0.56
C ILE A 450 -1.46 7.58 0.42
N ASP A 451 -0.67 6.54 0.18
CA ASP A 451 0.79 6.61 0.05
C ASP A 451 1.25 7.61 -1.03
N VAL A 452 2.33 8.30 -0.73
CA VAL A 452 2.97 9.30 -1.59
C VAL A 452 3.24 8.81 -3.01
N SER A 453 3.58 7.56 -3.20
CA SER A 453 3.87 6.99 -4.52
C SER A 453 2.64 7.01 -5.45
N LEU A 454 1.45 6.74 -4.90
CA LEU A 454 0.20 6.84 -5.64
C LEU A 454 -0.18 8.30 -5.92
N VAL A 455 0.05 9.21 -4.98
CA VAL A 455 -0.23 10.64 -5.17
C VAL A 455 0.71 11.24 -6.22
N GLN A 456 1.99 10.93 -6.16
CA GLN A 456 3.00 11.42 -7.13
C GLN A 456 2.84 10.79 -8.52
N GLY A 457 2.47 9.49 -8.60
CA GLY A 457 2.17 8.80 -9.85
C GLY A 457 0.79 9.14 -10.45
N GLY A 458 -0.10 9.75 -9.68
CA GLY A 458 -1.52 9.95 -10.01
C GLY A 458 -1.83 11.07 -11.00
N MET A 459 -0.94 11.39 -11.94
CA MET A 459 -1.25 12.25 -13.07
C MET A 459 -2.36 11.61 -13.92
N LEU A 460 -3.30 12.40 -14.43
CA LEU A 460 -4.59 11.99 -15.04
C LEU A 460 -4.54 10.93 -16.16
N HIS A 461 -3.36 10.50 -16.59
CA HIS A 461 -3.14 9.45 -17.59
C HIS A 461 -2.40 8.22 -17.05
N ASP A 462 -2.07 8.18 -15.77
CA ASP A 462 -1.35 7.08 -15.13
C ASP A 462 -2.35 6.04 -14.61
N PRO A 463 -2.05 4.72 -14.69
CA PRO A 463 -2.81 3.66 -14.02
C PRO A 463 -3.09 3.92 -12.54
N SER A 464 -2.21 4.63 -11.86
CA SER A 464 -2.36 5.05 -10.45
C SER A 464 -3.64 5.87 -10.20
N HIS A 465 -4.13 6.62 -11.19
CA HIS A 465 -5.39 7.37 -11.06
C HIS A 465 -6.60 6.45 -10.83
N GLY A 466 -6.66 5.32 -11.52
CA GLY A 466 -7.71 4.32 -11.33
C GLY A 466 -7.69 3.71 -9.92
N VAL A 467 -6.49 3.48 -9.36
CA VAL A 467 -6.31 2.97 -8.00
C VAL A 467 -6.73 4.00 -6.96
N LEU A 468 -6.31 5.26 -7.12
CA LEU A 468 -6.72 6.37 -6.25
C LEU A 468 -8.25 6.48 -6.18
N ARG A 469 -8.92 6.40 -7.32
CA ARG A 469 -10.38 6.43 -7.39
C ARG A 469 -11.03 5.21 -6.71
N ALA A 470 -10.50 4.02 -6.91
CA ALA A 470 -11.02 2.80 -6.27
C ALA A 470 -10.87 2.84 -4.74
N ILE A 471 -9.73 3.35 -4.23
CA ILE A 471 -9.52 3.54 -2.78
C ILE A 471 -10.52 4.56 -2.23
N GLN A 472 -10.78 5.63 -2.96
CA GLN A 472 -11.74 6.65 -2.56
C GLN A 472 -13.18 6.10 -2.50
N GLU A 473 -13.59 5.30 -3.50
CA GLU A 473 -14.89 4.63 -3.49
C GLU A 473 -15.03 3.64 -2.33
N LEU A 474 -13.96 2.89 -2.01
CA LEU A 474 -13.91 2.01 -0.85
C LEU A 474 -14.08 2.79 0.46
N ALA A 475 -13.32 3.87 0.64
CA ALA A 475 -13.40 4.74 1.81
C ALA A 475 -14.79 5.38 1.97
N ALA A 476 -15.39 5.80 0.86
CA ALA A 476 -16.77 6.32 0.87
C ALA A 476 -17.79 5.27 1.34
N GLY A 477 -17.62 4.00 0.95
CA GLY A 477 -18.44 2.88 1.44
C GLY A 477 -18.34 2.65 2.96
N TRP A 478 -17.25 3.08 3.57
CA TRP A 478 -17.03 3.02 5.04
C TRP A 478 -17.38 4.33 5.74
N HIS A 479 -17.71 5.39 5.03
CA HIS A 479 -17.79 6.75 5.54
C HIS A 479 -16.46 7.26 6.12
N ALA A 480 -15.33 6.76 5.60
CA ALA A 480 -14.00 7.14 6.01
C ALA A 480 -13.53 8.40 5.30
N SER A 481 -12.75 9.23 6.00
CA SER A 481 -12.05 10.35 5.40
C SER A 481 -10.82 9.86 4.64
N VAL A 482 -10.49 10.51 3.51
CA VAL A 482 -9.29 10.19 2.73
C VAL A 482 -8.28 11.32 2.87
N VAL A 483 -7.05 10.98 3.26
CA VAL A 483 -5.91 11.89 3.37
C VAL A 483 -4.91 11.54 2.28
N ALA A 484 -4.61 12.48 1.39
CA ALA A 484 -3.54 12.34 0.41
C ALA A 484 -2.20 12.72 1.05
N GLU A 485 -1.23 11.83 0.97
CA GLU A 485 0.11 12.06 1.47
C GLU A 485 1.07 12.51 0.37
N GLY A 486 2.18 13.17 0.77
CA GLY A 486 3.26 13.55 -0.14
C GLY A 486 2.87 14.54 -1.22
N VAL A 487 1.94 15.46 -0.94
CA VAL A 487 1.60 16.55 -1.84
C VAL A 487 2.77 17.55 -1.87
N GLU A 488 3.57 17.51 -2.93
CA GLU A 488 4.80 18.30 -3.08
C GLU A 488 4.71 19.35 -4.16
N THR A 489 3.80 19.21 -5.13
CA THR A 489 3.64 20.15 -6.26
C THR A 489 2.22 20.68 -6.40
N ALA A 490 2.09 21.82 -7.06
CA ALA A 490 0.80 22.46 -7.34
C ALA A 490 -0.10 21.59 -8.23
N GLU A 491 0.49 20.80 -9.14
CA GLU A 491 -0.23 19.87 -10.01
C GLU A 491 -0.80 18.70 -9.20
N GLN A 492 -0.03 18.14 -8.27
CA GLN A 492 -0.52 17.09 -7.37
C GLN A 492 -1.67 17.59 -6.51
N LEU A 493 -1.58 18.81 -5.97
CA LEU A 493 -2.66 19.43 -5.22
C LEU A 493 -3.93 19.57 -6.07
N ALA A 494 -3.80 20.00 -7.33
CA ALA A 494 -4.92 20.12 -8.26
C ALA A 494 -5.61 18.77 -8.50
N VAL A 495 -4.83 17.68 -8.67
CA VAL A 495 -5.36 16.31 -8.85
C VAL A 495 -6.06 15.82 -7.58
N VAL A 496 -5.46 15.96 -6.41
CA VAL A 496 -6.04 15.58 -5.12
C VAL A 496 -7.40 16.26 -4.89
N ARG A 497 -7.48 17.56 -5.18
CA ARG A 497 -8.73 18.32 -5.08
C ARG A 497 -9.78 17.91 -6.12
N ALA A 498 -9.36 17.66 -7.37
CA ALA A 498 -10.26 17.21 -8.44
C ALA A 498 -10.86 15.82 -8.15
N LEU A 499 -10.11 14.95 -7.48
CA LEU A 499 -10.59 13.65 -6.99
C LEU A 499 -11.52 13.75 -5.78
N GLY A 500 -11.72 14.95 -5.20
CA GLY A 500 -12.59 15.16 -4.05
C GLY A 500 -12.06 14.56 -2.75
N MET A 501 -10.73 14.42 -2.59
CA MET A 501 -10.14 13.94 -1.35
C MET A 501 -10.42 14.93 -0.22
N THR A 502 -10.68 14.40 0.98
CA THR A 502 -11.15 15.22 2.11
C THR A 502 -10.03 16.02 2.75
N ALA A 503 -8.81 15.47 2.76
CA ALA A 503 -7.65 16.08 3.40
C ALA A 503 -6.36 15.81 2.63
N GLY A 504 -5.29 16.55 2.95
CA GLY A 504 -3.98 16.36 2.35
C GLY A 504 -2.85 16.78 3.27
N GLN A 505 -1.68 16.17 3.05
CA GLN A 505 -0.44 16.36 3.75
C GLN A 505 0.72 16.30 2.77
N GLY A 506 1.77 17.09 2.98
CA GLY A 506 2.95 17.05 2.12
C GLY A 506 3.79 18.32 2.25
N TYR A 507 4.98 18.33 1.61
CA TYR A 507 5.92 19.45 1.76
C TYR A 507 5.46 20.75 1.10
N LEU A 508 4.55 20.69 0.15
CA LEU A 508 3.90 21.87 -0.40
C LEU A 508 2.99 22.54 0.65
N LEU A 509 2.29 21.75 1.44
CA LEU A 509 1.30 22.21 2.41
C LEU A 509 1.95 22.56 3.76
N GLY A 510 2.92 21.76 4.20
CA GLY A 510 3.67 22.01 5.44
C GLY A 510 4.70 20.93 5.74
N ARG A 511 5.87 21.34 6.22
CA ARG A 511 6.93 20.43 6.64
C ARG A 511 6.78 20.06 8.12
N PRO A 512 7.24 18.86 8.54
CA PRO A 512 7.32 18.52 9.95
C PRO A 512 8.13 19.55 10.74
N SER A 513 7.58 20.05 11.85
CA SER A 513 8.18 21.07 12.70
C SER A 513 8.10 20.64 14.18
N PRO A 514 9.09 20.99 15.03
CA PRO A 514 9.01 20.79 16.47
C PRO A 514 7.84 21.52 17.15
N VAL A 515 7.38 22.59 16.53
CA VAL A 515 6.26 23.38 17.03
C VAL A 515 5.04 23.17 16.12
N ARG A 516 3.91 22.86 16.73
CA ARG A 516 2.62 22.79 16.06
C ARG A 516 2.20 24.23 15.70
N ALA A 517 2.40 24.60 14.45
CA ALA A 517 1.94 25.88 13.91
C ALA A 517 1.59 25.68 12.43
N ALA A 518 0.35 25.95 12.06
CA ALA A 518 -0.07 26.03 10.67
C ALA A 518 -1.17 27.07 10.55
N ASP A 519 -0.97 28.02 9.66
CA ASP A 519 -2.00 28.97 9.25
C ASP A 519 -2.87 28.34 8.16
N PRO A 520 -4.15 28.74 8.03
CA PRO A 520 -4.98 28.34 6.90
C PRO A 520 -4.32 28.65 5.55
N LEU A 521 -4.45 27.73 4.60
CA LEU A 521 -3.86 27.84 3.27
C LEU A 521 -4.88 28.36 2.25
N ASP A 522 -4.45 29.26 1.37
CA ASP A 522 -5.18 29.58 0.15
C ASP A 522 -4.92 28.50 -0.90
N LEU A 523 -5.76 27.47 -0.90
CA LEU A 523 -5.62 26.32 -1.80
C LEU A 523 -5.78 26.70 -3.27
N ASP A 524 -6.52 27.75 -3.59
CA ASP A 524 -6.70 28.19 -4.97
C ASP A 524 -5.44 28.88 -5.49
N ALA A 525 -4.77 29.65 -4.63
CA ALA A 525 -3.48 30.25 -4.95
C ALA A 525 -2.35 29.21 -5.06
N LEU A 526 -2.42 28.12 -4.28
CA LEU A 526 -1.42 27.04 -4.28
C LEU A 526 -1.63 26.02 -5.40
N SER A 527 -2.88 25.81 -5.86
CA SER A 527 -3.20 24.84 -6.92
C SER A 527 -2.70 25.31 -8.27
N GLY A 528 -1.98 24.46 -8.97
CA GLY A 528 -1.66 24.66 -10.39
C GLY A 528 -2.89 24.45 -11.30
N PRO A 529 -2.77 24.75 -12.58
CA PRO A 529 -3.78 24.35 -13.55
C PRO A 529 -3.87 22.84 -13.61
N LEU A 530 -5.10 22.29 -13.68
CA LEU A 530 -5.29 20.86 -13.96
C LEU A 530 -4.54 20.51 -15.24
N PRO A 531 -3.71 19.45 -15.27
CA PRO A 531 -3.04 19.02 -16.48
C PRO A 531 -4.09 18.78 -17.58
N LEU A 532 -3.90 19.40 -18.76
CA LEU A 532 -4.82 19.23 -19.89
C LEU A 532 -4.94 17.74 -20.26
N LEU A 533 -6.14 17.21 -20.13
CA LEU A 533 -6.55 15.87 -20.58
C LEU A 533 -6.47 15.81 -22.13
N ILE A 534 -5.31 15.47 -22.68
CA ILE A 534 -5.18 15.17 -24.11
C ILE A 534 -5.35 13.66 -24.27
N GLY A 535 -6.58 13.22 -24.59
CA GLY A 535 -6.78 11.91 -25.21
C GLY A 535 -7.76 10.90 -24.65
N ALA A 536 -8.58 11.20 -23.66
CA ALA A 536 -9.68 10.32 -23.28
C ALA A 536 -10.99 11.11 -23.31
N GLY A 537 -11.96 10.65 -24.10
CA GLY A 537 -13.26 11.31 -24.29
C GLY A 537 -14.17 11.28 -23.06
N LEU A 538 -13.67 11.71 -21.93
CA LEU A 538 -14.43 11.97 -20.71
C LEU A 538 -14.65 13.48 -20.60
N ASP A 539 -15.92 13.85 -20.68
CA ASP A 539 -16.39 15.23 -20.58
C ASP A 539 -16.12 15.75 -19.14
N VAL A 540 -15.11 16.62 -18.98
CA VAL A 540 -14.73 17.23 -17.69
C VAL A 540 -15.93 17.94 -17.03
N GLN A 541 -16.95 18.34 -17.80
CA GLN A 541 -18.18 18.92 -17.25
C GLN A 541 -19.04 17.92 -16.48
N VAL A 542 -18.94 16.62 -16.73
CA VAL A 542 -19.69 15.58 -16.00
C VAL A 542 -19.10 15.38 -14.60
N VAL A 543 -17.77 15.37 -14.47
CA VAL A 543 -17.09 15.21 -13.17
C VAL A 543 -17.34 16.42 -12.24
N LEU A 544 -17.33 17.63 -12.80
CA LEU A 544 -17.63 18.84 -12.04
C LEU A 544 -19.12 18.99 -11.69
N ALA A 545 -20.01 18.42 -12.51
CA ALA A 545 -21.45 18.45 -12.26
C ALA A 545 -21.87 17.44 -11.17
N GLU A 546 -21.24 16.26 -11.11
CA GLU A 546 -21.51 15.26 -10.06
C GLU A 546 -20.96 15.69 -8.70
N ALA A 547 -19.78 16.28 -8.63
CA ALA A 547 -19.24 16.87 -7.41
C ALA A 547 -20.12 18.00 -6.86
N SER A 548 -20.77 18.79 -7.73
CA SER A 548 -21.68 19.87 -7.32
C SER A 548 -23.07 19.37 -6.89
N SER A 549 -23.46 18.17 -7.29
CA SER A 549 -24.79 17.60 -6.94
C SER A 549 -24.79 16.91 -5.58
N THR A 550 -23.64 16.39 -5.12
CA THR A 550 -23.50 15.69 -3.84
C THR A 550 -23.51 16.67 -2.64
N THR A 551 -23.24 17.95 -2.86
CA THR A 551 -23.21 18.98 -1.80
C THR A 551 -24.60 19.56 -1.48
N ARG A 552 -25.68 19.15 -2.15
CA ARG A 552 -27.05 19.68 -1.93
C ARG A 552 -28.03 18.78 -1.18
N LEU A 553 -27.56 17.69 -0.57
CA LEU A 553 -28.41 16.76 0.18
C LEU A 553 -27.96 16.60 1.63
N SER A 554 -27.77 17.72 2.34
CA SER A 554 -27.79 17.73 3.81
C SER A 554 -28.02 19.17 4.32
N VAL A 555 -29.27 19.55 4.40
CA VAL A 555 -29.81 20.53 5.36
C VAL A 555 -30.92 19.86 6.13
#